data_40b847c1a2a988a5b7563a2fbc5ed86d
#
_entry.id   40b847c1a2a988a5b7563a2fbc5ed86d
#
_cell.length_a   1.000
_cell.length_b   1.000
_cell.length_c   1.000
_cell.angle_alpha   90.00
_cell.angle_beta   90.00
_cell.angle_gamma   90.00
#
_symmetry.space_group_name_H-M   'P 1'
#
loop_
_entity.id
_entity.type
_entity.pdbx_description
1 polymer ?
#
loop_
_entity_poly.entity_id
_entity_poly.type
_entity_poly.pdbx_seq_one_letter_code
_entity_poly.pdbx_strand_id
1 'polypeptide(L)'
;MFQNKGLVITLLLLLTVLLFPQKQLNAQGLLYRKISVEAHHLPLENVLDRIGQKCGFSFSYNSSIVPRDSLISLSVSNQTIKDILDMLFAGRFEYKEAAGFIILRYAPLRLSLITDKVESNRGVYRISGFVIDDRTGEKIAKASVYEKKLLRSALTEADGSFEMKINTRNHSIALTVSKELYRDTTVLILSSVDVNSDGSTRDDPDHASGEGASVAERTAIGRLLVSYKQKIQELNVPGFIAESPVQASITPGLSSHGMLSGQVINKFSINIFGGYTAGVEGVEAGGLFNINKKYAKGVQAAGIFNLVGMSVVGVQAAGIYNGVLDSVQGVQAGGIANFVIKDFAGVQAGGIVNFVRGEFSGVQAGGLLNFDLGSVKGIQAAGLMNISGNHTAGLQVAGLMNAAGQNMAGMQVSGTLNIAGGDMRGAQIGVVNFARHQKGFQFGLLNVADTSSGASVGLINIVRKNGLHSVSVSSNEMFTWNLLIKTGTPKFYTIIHGARNMGGWGFGKQYQLSNRLFLSPELVGLYLYQGSWDYTNTITRFNMNLTCKVHKLLSVFAGPSVNVLYSDQDKKVDGYSLITERIKMSRSSKNDKLYHWIGWSAGISVTPFTK
;
A
#
# COMPACT_ATOMS: atom_id res chain seq x y z
N MET A 1 -22.25 13.09 -21.40
CA MET A 1 -22.09 12.21 -20.23
C MET A 1 -21.43 10.86 -20.57
N PHE A 2 -20.61 10.75 -21.63
CA PHE A 2 -20.03 9.48 -22.10
C PHE A 2 -18.51 9.50 -22.31
N GLN A 3 -17.80 10.57 -21.90
CA GLN A 3 -16.35 10.68 -22.12
C GLN A 3 -15.46 10.15 -20.97
N ASN A 4 -16.01 9.86 -19.79
CA ASN A 4 -15.18 9.49 -18.62
C ASN A 4 -15.01 7.97 -18.39
N LYS A 5 -15.67 7.10 -19.15
CA LYS A 5 -15.53 5.64 -18.97
C LYS A 5 -14.18 5.10 -19.43
N GLY A 6 -13.57 5.71 -20.45
CA GLY A 6 -12.25 5.32 -20.94
C GLY A 6 -11.12 5.57 -19.94
N LEU A 7 -11.16 6.68 -19.22
CA LEU A 7 -10.14 7.06 -18.24
C LEU A 7 -10.11 6.12 -17.02
N VAL A 8 -11.28 5.73 -16.55
CA VAL A 8 -11.42 4.80 -15.39
C VAL A 8 -10.95 3.38 -15.76
N ILE A 9 -11.25 2.91 -16.97
CA ILE A 9 -10.81 1.60 -17.45
C ILE A 9 -9.30 1.60 -17.69
N THR A 10 -8.73 2.67 -18.22
CA THR A 10 -7.28 2.82 -18.41
C THR A 10 -6.55 2.90 -17.05
N LEU A 11 -7.15 3.55 -16.05
CA LEU A 11 -6.61 3.60 -14.68
C LEU A 11 -6.65 2.23 -13.99
N LEU A 12 -7.72 1.46 -14.16
CA LEU A 12 -7.86 0.09 -13.66
C LEU A 12 -6.88 -0.87 -14.35
N LEU A 13 -6.65 -0.73 -15.65
CA LEU A 13 -5.64 -1.50 -16.39
C LEU A 13 -4.21 -1.12 -15.98
N LEU A 14 -3.93 0.15 -15.68
CA LEU A 14 -2.64 0.55 -15.10
C LEU A 14 -2.43 -0.06 -13.70
N LEU A 15 -3.48 -0.19 -12.90
CA LEU A 15 -3.44 -0.79 -11.57
C LEU A 15 -3.09 -2.29 -11.61
N THR A 16 -3.55 -3.02 -12.64
CA THR A 16 -3.30 -4.46 -12.77
C THR A 16 -1.86 -4.80 -13.18
N VAL A 17 -1.14 -3.88 -13.83
CA VAL A 17 0.25 -4.09 -14.26
C VAL A 17 1.26 -3.98 -13.09
N LEU A 18 0.86 -3.43 -11.94
CA LEU A 18 1.71 -3.19 -10.76
C LEU A 18 1.73 -4.34 -9.74
N LEU A 19 0.97 -5.42 -9.95
CA LEU A 19 0.72 -6.48 -8.94
C LEU A 19 1.64 -7.70 -9.06
N PHE A 20 2.97 -7.56 -9.12
CA PHE A 20 3.88 -8.70 -9.02
C PHE A 20 4.60 -8.76 -7.66
N PRO A 21 4.72 -9.94 -7.02
CA PRO A 21 5.27 -10.09 -5.69
C PRO A 21 6.81 -10.11 -5.66
N GLN A 22 7.41 -9.42 -4.69
CA GLN A 22 8.84 -9.52 -4.40
C GLN A 22 9.10 -9.89 -2.92
N LYS A 23 10.07 -10.79 -2.71
CA LYS A 23 10.57 -11.23 -1.41
C LYS A 23 11.77 -10.38 -0.93
N GLN A 24 11.93 -10.26 0.37
CA GLN A 24 12.97 -9.48 1.07
C GLN A 24 14.40 -10.06 0.97
N LEU A 25 15.40 -9.20 1.13
CA LEU A 25 16.83 -9.50 1.08
C LEU A 25 17.62 -9.02 2.30
N ASN A 26 18.56 -9.85 2.73
CA ASN A 26 19.54 -9.58 3.78
C ASN A 26 20.91 -9.18 3.19
N ALA A 27 21.58 -8.21 3.82
CA ALA A 27 22.78 -7.53 3.34
C ALA A 27 24.09 -8.18 3.81
N GLN A 28 24.41 -9.38 3.33
CA GLN A 28 25.78 -9.87 3.23
C GLN A 28 25.95 -10.44 1.84
N GLY A 29 27.06 -10.11 1.15
CA GLY A 29 27.32 -10.59 -0.21
C GLY A 29 27.08 -12.10 -0.31
N LEU A 30 26.06 -12.48 -1.07
CA LEU A 30 25.60 -13.87 -1.20
C LEU A 30 26.71 -14.77 -1.72
N LEU A 31 27.51 -14.26 -2.63
CA LEU A 31 28.63 -15.00 -3.26
C LEU A 31 29.72 -15.42 -2.27
N TYR A 32 29.89 -14.68 -1.19
CA TYR A 32 30.93 -14.95 -0.20
C TYR A 32 30.42 -15.74 1.01
N ARG A 33 29.14 -16.11 1.05
CA ARG A 33 28.59 -17.03 2.06
C ARG A 33 29.18 -18.41 1.88
N LYS A 34 29.63 -18.99 2.98
CA LYS A 34 30.17 -20.34 3.00
C LYS A 34 29.06 -21.37 3.22
N ILE A 35 29.04 -22.38 2.37
CA ILE A 35 28.06 -23.46 2.43
C ILE A 35 28.73 -24.81 2.21
N SER A 36 28.06 -25.85 2.64
CA SER A 36 28.40 -27.24 2.30
C SER A 36 27.28 -27.80 1.42
N VAL A 37 27.66 -28.36 0.27
CA VAL A 37 26.72 -28.92 -0.70
C VAL A 37 27.20 -30.30 -1.11
N GLU A 38 26.28 -31.26 -1.09
CA GLU A 38 26.51 -32.60 -1.58
C GLU A 38 25.44 -32.91 -2.63
N ALA A 39 25.92 -33.35 -3.79
CA ALA A 39 25.10 -33.76 -4.94
C ALA A 39 25.73 -34.97 -5.60
N HIS A 40 24.97 -36.02 -5.78
CA HIS A 40 25.38 -37.22 -6.50
C HIS A 40 24.48 -37.43 -7.69
N HIS A 41 25.05 -37.31 -8.91
CA HIS A 41 24.33 -37.53 -10.16
C HIS A 41 23.02 -36.74 -10.29
N LEU A 42 23.03 -35.47 -9.89
CA LEU A 42 21.87 -34.60 -9.99
C LEU A 42 21.96 -33.64 -11.16
N PRO A 43 20.84 -33.32 -11.85
CA PRO A 43 20.83 -32.26 -12.85
C PRO A 43 21.34 -30.94 -12.26
N LEU A 44 22.09 -30.17 -13.04
CA LEU A 44 22.67 -28.89 -12.61
C LEU A 44 21.63 -27.94 -12.08
N GLU A 45 20.43 -27.89 -12.68
CA GLU A 45 19.30 -27.08 -12.20
C GLU A 45 18.96 -27.40 -10.74
N ASN A 46 18.86 -28.69 -10.41
CA ASN A 46 18.54 -29.13 -9.05
C ASN A 46 19.66 -28.78 -8.05
N VAL A 47 20.91 -28.79 -8.50
CA VAL A 47 22.06 -28.37 -7.67
C VAL A 47 22.00 -26.88 -7.38
N LEU A 48 21.72 -26.05 -8.39
CA LEU A 48 21.54 -24.60 -8.24
C LEU A 48 20.35 -24.28 -7.33
N ASP A 49 19.23 -24.96 -7.50
CA ASP A 49 18.04 -24.78 -6.65
C ASP A 49 18.32 -25.12 -5.18
N ARG A 50 19.06 -26.20 -4.91
CA ARG A 50 19.49 -26.57 -3.54
C ARG A 50 20.37 -25.49 -2.92
N ILE A 51 21.31 -24.93 -3.68
CA ILE A 51 22.17 -23.84 -3.22
C ILE A 51 21.30 -22.60 -2.91
N GLY A 52 20.39 -22.25 -3.80
CA GLY A 52 19.49 -21.12 -3.66
C GLY A 52 18.55 -21.23 -2.46
N GLN A 53 17.90 -22.40 -2.30
CA GLN A 53 17.00 -22.67 -1.16
C GLN A 53 17.73 -22.61 0.19
N LYS A 54 18.95 -23.16 0.24
CA LYS A 54 19.76 -23.19 1.48
C LYS A 54 20.19 -21.78 1.93
N CYS A 55 20.33 -20.85 1.00
CA CYS A 55 20.82 -19.50 1.26
C CYS A 55 19.76 -18.40 1.11
N GLY A 56 18.55 -18.74 0.70
CA GLY A 56 17.43 -17.81 0.59
C GLY A 56 17.48 -16.89 -0.63
N PHE A 57 18.03 -17.35 -1.76
CA PHE A 57 18.06 -16.62 -3.04
C PHE A 57 17.72 -17.54 -4.22
N SER A 58 17.58 -16.97 -5.41
CA SER A 58 17.38 -17.72 -6.66
C SER A 58 18.46 -17.38 -7.68
N PHE A 59 18.80 -18.35 -8.56
CA PHE A 59 19.66 -18.07 -9.68
C PHE A 59 18.87 -17.53 -10.86
N SER A 60 19.45 -16.54 -11.55
CA SER A 60 18.93 -16.02 -12.82
C SER A 60 19.97 -16.26 -13.92
N TYR A 61 19.61 -17.01 -14.92
CA TYR A 61 20.48 -17.34 -16.02
C TYR A 61 19.71 -17.58 -17.33
N ASN A 62 20.42 -17.51 -18.44
CA ASN A 62 19.86 -17.89 -19.73
C ASN A 62 19.90 -19.40 -19.87
N SER A 63 18.74 -20.04 -19.89
CA SER A 63 18.59 -21.51 -19.99
C SER A 63 19.12 -22.13 -21.30
N SER A 64 19.32 -21.34 -22.35
CA SER A 64 19.94 -21.81 -23.58
C SER A 64 21.48 -21.90 -23.50
N ILE A 65 22.08 -21.26 -22.49
CA ILE A 65 23.54 -21.20 -22.31
C ILE A 65 23.98 -22.08 -21.14
N VAL A 66 23.18 -22.19 -20.08
CA VAL A 66 23.46 -23.05 -18.94
C VAL A 66 22.88 -24.44 -19.19
N PRO A 67 23.71 -25.51 -19.26
CA PRO A 67 23.23 -26.86 -19.53
C PRO A 67 22.54 -27.47 -18.31
N ARG A 68 21.26 -27.15 -18.13
CA ARG A 68 20.44 -27.48 -16.93
C ARG A 68 20.37 -28.96 -16.60
N ASP A 69 20.33 -29.79 -17.65
CA ASP A 69 20.14 -31.25 -17.54
C ASP A 69 21.44 -32.01 -17.32
N SER A 70 22.60 -31.31 -17.31
CA SER A 70 23.89 -31.95 -17.06
C SER A 70 23.94 -32.54 -15.67
N LEU A 71 24.30 -33.82 -15.58
CA LEU A 71 24.41 -34.53 -14.32
C LEU A 71 25.71 -34.13 -13.60
N ILE A 72 25.56 -33.59 -12.41
CA ILE A 72 26.65 -33.08 -11.57
C ILE A 72 26.81 -33.96 -10.33
N SER A 73 28.05 -34.31 -10.04
CA SER A 73 28.45 -34.89 -8.76
C SER A 73 29.43 -33.93 -8.10
N LEU A 74 29.04 -33.40 -6.95
CA LEU A 74 29.78 -32.38 -6.21
C LEU A 74 29.68 -32.68 -4.70
N SER A 75 30.82 -32.69 -4.01
CA SER A 75 30.87 -32.77 -2.56
C SER A 75 31.84 -31.71 -2.07
N VAL A 76 31.29 -30.65 -1.49
CA VAL A 76 32.05 -29.49 -0.98
C VAL A 76 31.62 -29.15 0.42
N SER A 77 32.57 -28.80 1.27
CA SER A 77 32.35 -28.44 2.67
C SER A 77 32.94 -27.06 2.95
N ASN A 78 32.12 -26.19 3.53
CA ASN A 78 32.50 -24.85 4.00
C ASN A 78 33.22 -23.98 2.93
N GLN A 79 32.77 -24.05 1.67
CA GLN A 79 33.27 -23.22 0.58
C GLN A 79 32.33 -22.06 0.26
N THR A 80 32.88 -20.98 -0.32
CA THR A 80 32.04 -19.85 -0.75
C THR A 80 31.18 -20.26 -1.95
N ILE A 81 30.00 -19.65 -2.06
CA ILE A 81 29.13 -19.87 -3.21
C ILE A 81 29.88 -19.56 -4.51
N LYS A 82 30.72 -18.52 -4.52
CA LYS A 82 31.54 -18.15 -5.66
C LYS A 82 32.48 -19.31 -6.08
N ASP A 83 33.19 -19.91 -5.13
CA ASP A 83 34.14 -21.00 -5.42
C ASP A 83 33.39 -22.23 -5.96
N ILE A 84 32.21 -22.52 -5.39
CA ILE A 84 31.35 -23.61 -5.87
C ILE A 84 30.89 -23.36 -7.31
N LEU A 85 30.47 -22.14 -7.63
CA LEU A 85 30.08 -21.79 -8.99
C LEU A 85 31.26 -21.81 -9.97
N ASP A 86 32.43 -21.36 -9.55
CA ASP A 86 33.66 -21.42 -10.37
C ASP A 86 34.04 -22.86 -10.71
N MET A 87 33.85 -23.79 -9.77
CA MET A 87 34.03 -25.23 -10.05
C MET A 87 32.98 -25.78 -11.02
N LEU A 88 31.70 -25.42 -10.83
CA LEU A 88 30.61 -25.90 -11.69
C LEU A 88 30.70 -25.39 -13.12
N PHE A 89 31.17 -24.17 -13.31
CA PHE A 89 31.17 -23.48 -14.60
C PHE A 89 32.57 -23.30 -15.20
N ALA A 90 33.61 -23.90 -14.60
CA ALA A 90 34.99 -23.80 -15.03
C ALA A 90 35.47 -22.35 -15.31
N GLY A 91 35.00 -21.40 -14.50
CA GLY A 91 35.36 -19.99 -14.60
C GLY A 91 34.85 -19.26 -15.86
N ARG A 92 33.94 -19.87 -16.63
CA ARG A 92 33.40 -19.25 -17.87
C ARG A 92 32.27 -18.27 -17.62
N PHE A 93 31.81 -18.18 -16.39
CA PHE A 93 30.72 -17.28 -16.00
C PHE A 93 31.23 -16.19 -15.04
N GLU A 94 30.60 -15.04 -15.12
CA GLU A 94 30.70 -13.96 -14.15
C GLU A 94 29.42 -13.96 -13.31
N TYR A 95 29.57 -13.75 -12.02
CA TYR A 95 28.47 -13.82 -11.06
C TYR A 95 28.15 -12.42 -10.54
N LYS A 96 26.89 -12.03 -10.60
CA LYS A 96 26.43 -10.74 -10.09
C LYS A 96 25.29 -10.93 -9.13
N GLU A 97 25.40 -10.29 -7.96
CA GLU A 97 24.34 -10.28 -6.97
C GLU A 97 23.33 -9.20 -7.33
N ALA A 98 22.06 -9.54 -7.36
CA ALA A 98 20.95 -8.63 -7.49
C ALA A 98 19.84 -9.07 -6.53
N ALA A 99 19.16 -8.13 -5.92
CA ALA A 99 18.04 -8.27 -4.98
C ALA A 99 17.40 -9.68 -4.91
N GLY A 100 17.99 -10.66 -4.17
CA GLY A 100 17.52 -12.05 -4.01
C GLY A 100 17.89 -12.99 -5.13
N PHE A 101 18.75 -12.55 -6.05
CA PHE A 101 19.21 -13.37 -7.16
C PHE A 101 20.73 -13.35 -7.27
N ILE A 102 21.32 -14.46 -7.70
CA ILE A 102 22.64 -14.49 -8.30
C ILE A 102 22.44 -14.66 -9.81
N ILE A 103 22.89 -13.65 -10.56
CA ILE A 103 22.82 -13.64 -12.01
C ILE A 103 24.08 -14.31 -12.53
N LEU A 104 23.92 -15.39 -13.31
CA LEU A 104 25.00 -16.05 -14.01
C LEU A 104 25.16 -15.42 -15.40
N ARG A 105 26.22 -14.65 -15.57
CA ARG A 105 26.57 -14.03 -16.86
C ARG A 105 27.65 -14.84 -17.55
N TYR A 106 27.35 -15.32 -18.72
CA TYR A 106 28.37 -16.02 -19.53
C TYR A 106 29.36 -14.97 -20.04
N ALA A 107 30.62 -15.05 -19.60
CA ALA A 107 31.71 -14.14 -19.94
C ALA A 107 33.02 -14.89 -20.10
N PRO A 108 33.12 -15.76 -21.13
CA PRO A 108 34.30 -16.57 -21.37
C PRO A 108 35.44 -15.79 -22.02
N LEU A 109 35.15 -14.59 -22.52
CA LEU A 109 36.04 -13.78 -23.34
C LEU A 109 36.68 -12.65 -22.53
N ARG A 110 37.84 -12.18 -22.96
CA ARG A 110 38.54 -11.03 -22.40
C ARG A 110 38.68 -9.93 -23.43
N LEU A 111 38.61 -8.70 -22.99
CA LEU A 111 38.87 -7.52 -23.81
C LEU A 111 40.27 -7.02 -23.57
N SER A 112 40.92 -6.57 -24.63
CA SER A 112 42.13 -5.76 -24.56
C SER A 112 41.84 -4.38 -25.12
N LEU A 113 42.32 -3.35 -24.41
CA LEU A 113 42.30 -1.97 -24.84
C LEU A 113 43.65 -1.60 -25.44
N ILE A 114 43.69 -1.31 -26.73
CA ILE A 114 44.87 -0.83 -27.42
C ILE A 114 44.73 0.67 -27.65
N THR A 115 45.61 1.47 -27.05
CA THR A 115 45.68 2.89 -27.32
C THR A 115 46.55 3.18 -28.53
N ASP A 116 45.97 3.84 -29.52
CA ASP A 116 46.68 4.28 -30.73
C ASP A 116 47.34 5.63 -30.52
N LYS A 117 46.62 6.55 -29.93
CA LYS A 117 47.11 7.92 -29.69
C LYS A 117 46.70 8.44 -28.32
N VAL A 118 47.67 8.96 -27.57
CA VAL A 118 47.44 9.65 -26.30
C VAL A 118 48.11 11.03 -26.37
N GLU A 119 47.29 12.06 -26.49
CA GLU A 119 47.77 13.47 -26.46
C GLU A 119 47.41 14.07 -25.13
N SER A 120 48.39 14.66 -24.43
CA SER A 120 48.20 15.40 -23.22
C SER A 120 48.64 16.83 -23.41
N ASN A 121 47.74 17.81 -23.28
CA ASN A 121 48.05 19.22 -23.35
C ASN A 121 47.29 19.99 -22.27
N ARG A 122 48.05 20.63 -21.34
CA ARG A 122 47.49 21.45 -20.24
C ARG A 122 46.34 20.83 -19.46
N GLY A 123 46.45 19.52 -19.13
CA GLY A 123 45.43 18.83 -18.38
C GLY A 123 44.24 18.35 -19.21
N VAL A 124 44.34 18.37 -20.54
CA VAL A 124 43.39 17.80 -21.46
C VAL A 124 44.02 16.58 -22.12
N TYR A 125 43.45 15.39 -21.89
CA TYR A 125 43.86 14.17 -22.53
C TYR A 125 42.91 13.86 -23.67
N ARG A 126 43.45 13.60 -24.86
CA ARG A 126 42.72 12.94 -25.97
C ARG A 126 43.31 11.55 -26.14
N ILE A 127 42.47 10.58 -25.99
CA ILE A 127 42.83 9.17 -26.03
C ILE A 127 41.99 8.52 -27.13
N SER A 128 42.66 7.97 -28.13
CA SER A 128 42.04 7.17 -29.15
C SER A 128 42.69 5.79 -29.22
N GLY A 129 41.95 4.81 -29.72
CA GLY A 129 42.41 3.44 -29.82
C GLY A 129 41.31 2.49 -30.24
N PHE A 130 41.57 1.22 -30.02
CA PHE A 130 40.67 0.11 -30.37
C PHE A 130 40.44 -0.79 -29.17
N VAL A 131 39.24 -1.37 -29.13
CA VAL A 131 38.92 -2.48 -28.23
C VAL A 131 38.93 -3.75 -29.07
N ILE A 132 39.68 -4.74 -28.63
CA ILE A 132 39.79 -6.01 -29.29
C ILE A 132 39.45 -7.17 -28.36
N ASP A 133 39.04 -8.29 -28.94
CA ASP A 133 39.02 -9.58 -28.25
C ASP A 133 40.46 -10.06 -28.04
N ASP A 134 40.82 -10.33 -26.79
CA ASP A 134 42.19 -10.69 -26.40
C ASP A 134 42.69 -11.99 -27.03
N ARG A 135 41.80 -12.90 -27.42
CA ARG A 135 42.10 -14.19 -27.99
C ARG A 135 42.13 -14.17 -29.52
N THR A 136 41.16 -13.47 -30.14
CA THR A 136 41.02 -13.48 -31.60
C THR A 136 41.67 -12.29 -32.29
N GLY A 137 41.96 -11.20 -31.54
CA GLY A 137 42.43 -9.94 -32.11
C GLY A 137 41.34 -9.17 -32.86
N GLU A 138 40.12 -9.67 -32.87
CA GLU A 138 38.99 -9.05 -33.58
C GLU A 138 38.58 -7.76 -32.92
N LYS A 139 38.33 -6.71 -33.69
CA LYS A 139 37.91 -5.41 -33.23
C LYS A 139 36.45 -5.45 -32.76
N ILE A 140 36.19 -4.91 -31.58
CA ILE A 140 34.93 -5.05 -30.88
C ILE A 140 34.12 -3.75 -30.92
N ALA A 141 33.04 -3.75 -31.69
CA ALA A 141 32.07 -2.65 -31.73
C ALA A 141 31.18 -2.59 -30.48
N LYS A 142 30.69 -1.40 -30.13
CA LYS A 142 29.75 -1.16 -29.01
C LYS A 142 30.28 -1.63 -27.65
N ALA A 143 31.57 -1.66 -27.45
CA ALA A 143 32.16 -1.80 -26.12
C ALA A 143 32.20 -0.45 -25.43
N SER A 144 32.00 -0.42 -24.12
CA SER A 144 32.05 0.78 -23.31
C SER A 144 33.49 1.01 -22.82
N VAL A 145 34.09 2.13 -23.18
CA VAL A 145 35.36 2.60 -22.65
C VAL A 145 35.05 3.75 -21.71
N TYR A 146 35.45 3.67 -20.44
CA TYR A 146 35.09 4.69 -19.46
C TYR A 146 36.18 4.93 -18.42
N GLU A 147 36.18 6.17 -17.89
CA GLU A 147 36.97 6.58 -16.74
C GLU A 147 36.02 6.85 -15.56
N LYS A 148 36.23 6.09 -14.48
CA LYS A 148 35.31 5.97 -13.34
C LYS A 148 35.19 7.24 -12.51
N LYS A 149 36.33 7.88 -12.20
CA LYS A 149 36.37 9.04 -11.29
C LYS A 149 35.89 10.34 -11.95
N LEU A 150 36.11 10.48 -13.25
CA LEU A 150 35.79 11.70 -14.00
C LEU A 150 34.46 11.57 -14.76
N LEU A 151 33.81 10.41 -14.67
CA LEU A 151 32.51 10.13 -15.29
C LEU A 151 32.52 10.38 -16.80
N ARG A 152 33.57 9.93 -17.49
CA ARG A 152 33.69 10.03 -18.93
C ARG A 152 33.60 8.66 -19.56
N SER A 153 32.82 8.54 -20.62
CA SER A 153 32.68 7.31 -21.36
C SER A 153 32.55 7.55 -22.86
N ALA A 154 32.95 6.55 -23.62
CA ALA A 154 32.73 6.44 -25.05
C ALA A 154 32.27 5.01 -25.38
N LEU A 155 31.49 4.83 -26.43
CA LEU A 155 31.20 3.54 -27.02
C LEU A 155 32.10 3.35 -28.24
N THR A 156 32.66 2.14 -28.44
CA THR A 156 33.39 1.87 -29.64
C THR A 156 32.47 1.86 -30.85
N GLU A 157 32.97 2.42 -31.95
CA GLU A 157 32.28 2.48 -33.24
C GLU A 157 32.21 1.10 -33.91
N ALA A 158 31.65 1.04 -35.10
CA ALA A 158 31.46 -0.23 -35.82
C ALA A 158 32.82 -0.97 -36.14
N ASP A 159 33.88 -0.21 -36.28
CA ASP A 159 35.24 -0.71 -36.49
C ASP A 159 36.04 -0.97 -35.21
N GLY A 160 35.37 -0.91 -34.05
CA GLY A 160 35.98 -1.10 -32.73
C GLY A 160 36.80 0.08 -32.22
N SER A 161 36.87 1.19 -32.96
CA SER A 161 37.61 2.39 -32.56
C SER A 161 36.85 3.19 -31.51
N PHE A 162 37.58 3.93 -30.68
CA PHE A 162 37.01 4.90 -29.76
C PHE A 162 37.87 6.17 -29.69
N GLU A 163 37.25 7.28 -29.40
CA GLU A 163 37.90 8.55 -29.06
C GLU A 163 37.29 9.10 -27.79
N MET A 164 38.13 9.53 -26.85
CA MET A 164 37.70 10.10 -25.57
C MET A 164 38.53 11.32 -25.21
N LYS A 165 37.83 12.39 -24.80
CA LYS A 165 38.48 13.62 -24.27
C LYS A 165 38.22 13.69 -22.77
N ILE A 166 39.30 13.76 -21.99
CA ILE A 166 39.28 13.78 -20.53
C ILE A 166 40.03 15.04 -20.05
N ASN A 167 39.37 15.83 -19.22
CA ASN A 167 39.98 17.00 -18.58
C ASN A 167 40.32 16.63 -17.13
N THR A 168 41.61 16.54 -16.83
CA THR A 168 42.08 16.22 -15.48
C THR A 168 43.46 16.77 -15.25
N ARG A 169 43.73 17.11 -13.99
CA ARG A 169 45.11 17.48 -13.54
C ARG A 169 45.89 16.26 -13.03
N ASN A 170 45.27 15.09 -13.01
CA ASN A 170 45.91 13.87 -12.56
C ASN A 170 46.93 13.37 -13.60
N HIS A 171 48.06 12.86 -13.14
CA HIS A 171 49.13 12.31 -13.98
C HIS A 171 48.80 10.87 -14.46
N SER A 172 47.72 10.28 -14.04
CA SER A 172 47.29 8.95 -14.46
C SER A 172 45.79 8.91 -14.70
N ILE A 173 45.38 8.13 -15.71
CA ILE A 173 43.99 7.90 -16.08
C ILE A 173 43.77 6.39 -16.16
N ALA A 174 42.81 5.90 -15.41
CA ALA A 174 42.41 4.48 -15.46
C ALA A 174 41.22 4.30 -16.42
N LEU A 175 41.49 3.81 -17.63
CA LEU A 175 40.41 3.47 -18.57
C LEU A 175 39.97 2.02 -18.39
N THR A 176 38.71 1.82 -18.16
CA THR A 176 38.09 0.50 -18.10
C THR A 176 37.29 0.25 -19.37
N VAL A 177 37.45 -0.91 -19.94
CA VAL A 177 36.64 -1.39 -21.07
C VAL A 177 35.73 -2.51 -20.62
N SER A 178 34.46 -2.44 -21.01
CA SER A 178 33.44 -3.43 -20.64
C SER A 178 32.51 -3.72 -21.81
N LYS A 179 32.09 -4.98 -21.95
CA LYS A 179 31.07 -5.42 -22.89
C LYS A 179 30.40 -6.70 -22.42
N GLU A 180 29.16 -6.89 -22.84
CA GLU A 180 28.43 -8.13 -22.58
C GLU A 180 29.20 -9.33 -23.17
N LEU A 181 29.26 -10.45 -22.46
CA LEU A 181 30.04 -11.67 -22.73
C LEU A 181 31.55 -11.56 -22.50
N TYR A 182 32.05 -10.38 -22.17
CA TYR A 182 33.46 -10.13 -21.89
C TYR A 182 33.68 -9.76 -20.44
N ARG A 183 34.86 -10.08 -19.89
CA ARG A 183 35.32 -9.58 -18.58
C ARG A 183 35.85 -8.16 -18.73
N ASP A 184 35.57 -7.35 -17.73
CA ASP A 184 36.06 -5.99 -17.70
C ASP A 184 37.59 -5.94 -17.59
N THR A 185 38.22 -5.07 -18.38
CA THR A 185 39.67 -4.84 -18.37
C THR A 185 39.98 -3.39 -18.13
N THR A 186 40.89 -3.11 -17.19
CA THR A 186 41.31 -1.73 -16.87
C THR A 186 42.78 -1.53 -17.25
N VAL A 187 43.06 -0.47 -17.99
CA VAL A 187 44.40 -0.04 -18.40
C VAL A 187 44.70 1.33 -17.77
N LEU A 188 45.86 1.42 -17.16
CA LEU A 188 46.36 2.69 -16.59
C LEU A 188 47.21 3.43 -17.62
N ILE A 189 46.80 4.64 -17.97
CA ILE A 189 47.53 5.53 -18.88
C ILE A 189 48.25 6.58 -18.04
N LEU A 190 49.57 6.62 -18.14
CA LEU A 190 50.42 7.58 -17.44
C LEU A 190 50.82 8.72 -18.40
N SER A 191 50.81 9.97 -17.93
CA SER A 191 51.12 11.11 -18.77
C SER A 191 52.63 11.41 -18.92
N SER A 192 53.43 10.98 -17.97
CA SER A 192 54.90 11.01 -18.02
C SER A 192 55.43 10.18 -16.86
N VAL A 193 56.61 9.58 -17.05
CA VAL A 193 57.28 8.80 -16.01
C VAL A 193 58.30 9.71 -15.31
N ASP A 194 57.88 10.32 -14.21
CA ASP A 194 58.83 10.73 -13.15
C ASP A 194 58.69 9.71 -12.02
N VAL A 195 59.72 8.91 -11.85
CA VAL A 195 59.81 7.90 -10.82
C VAL A 195 60.12 8.56 -9.50
N ASN A 196 59.08 8.86 -8.71
CA ASN A 196 59.20 9.05 -7.26
C ASN A 196 58.24 8.07 -6.57
N SER A 197 58.86 7.09 -5.94
CA SER A 197 58.21 6.05 -5.15
C SER A 197 57.65 6.66 -3.85
N ASP A 198 56.34 6.78 -3.72
CA ASP A 198 55.67 6.72 -2.42
C ASP A 198 54.32 6.02 -2.59
N GLY A 199 54.32 4.81 -2.10
CA GLY A 199 53.13 3.95 -2.14
C GLY A 199 52.16 4.26 -1.04
N SER A 200 50.94 4.53 -1.39
CA SER A 200 49.77 4.14 -0.59
C SER A 200 48.49 4.25 -1.44
N THR A 201 48.13 3.19 -2.11
CA THR A 201 46.76 2.99 -2.55
C THR A 201 46.01 2.33 -1.41
N ARG A 202 45.16 3.07 -0.73
CA ARG A 202 44.10 2.49 0.07
C ARG A 202 42.92 2.19 -0.86
N ASP A 203 42.76 0.93 -1.18
CA ASP A 203 41.51 0.41 -1.71
C ASP A 203 40.50 0.35 -0.55
N ASP A 204 39.44 1.09 -0.68
CA ASP A 204 38.31 1.06 0.22
C ASP A 204 37.31 -0.01 -0.29
N PRO A 205 37.10 -1.12 0.45
CA PRO A 205 36.34 -2.27 -0.07
C PRO A 205 34.83 -2.16 0.03
N ASP A 206 34.24 -1.03 0.47
CA ASP A 206 32.86 -0.99 0.93
C ASP A 206 31.79 -0.55 -0.10
N HIS A 207 32.09 -0.45 -1.39
CA HIS A 207 31.08 -0.03 -2.39
C HIS A 207 30.90 -0.94 -3.60
N ALA A 208 31.11 -2.24 -3.44
CA ALA A 208 30.84 -3.21 -4.50
C ALA A 208 29.51 -3.96 -4.27
N SER A 209 28.40 -3.29 -4.48
CA SER A 209 27.11 -3.99 -4.68
C SER A 209 26.66 -3.81 -6.14
N GLY A 210 26.96 -4.81 -6.95
CA GLY A 210 26.51 -4.88 -8.34
C GLY A 210 25.01 -5.13 -8.42
N GLU A 211 24.26 -4.16 -8.92
CA GLU A 211 22.85 -4.34 -9.26
C GLU A 211 22.69 -4.32 -10.78
N GLY A 212 22.15 -5.41 -11.32
CA GLY A 212 21.64 -5.47 -12.70
C GLY A 212 20.52 -4.44 -12.95
N ALA A 213 20.02 -4.33 -14.17
CA ALA A 213 19.03 -3.35 -14.61
C ALA A 213 17.96 -3.09 -13.52
N SER A 214 17.82 -1.85 -13.09
CA SER A 214 17.00 -1.48 -11.95
C SER A 214 15.52 -1.73 -12.22
N VAL A 215 14.76 -1.90 -11.15
CA VAL A 215 13.31 -2.10 -11.25
C VAL A 215 12.64 -0.92 -11.96
N ALA A 216 13.14 0.31 -11.80
CA ALA A 216 12.63 1.49 -12.49
C ALA A 216 12.73 1.39 -14.01
N GLU A 217 13.83 0.86 -14.54
CA GLU A 217 14.03 0.66 -16.00
C GLU A 217 13.15 -0.44 -16.59
N ARG A 218 12.73 -1.40 -15.79
CA ARG A 218 11.83 -2.49 -16.19
C ARG A 218 10.37 -2.07 -16.28
N THR A 219 10.00 -0.94 -15.69
CA THR A 219 8.65 -0.37 -15.85
C THR A 219 8.39 0.03 -17.30
N ALA A 220 7.13 0.09 -17.71
CA ALA A 220 6.75 0.55 -19.05
C ALA A 220 7.29 1.95 -19.35
N ILE A 221 7.22 2.86 -18.35
CA ILE A 221 7.73 4.24 -18.43
C ILE A 221 9.24 4.26 -18.58
N GLY A 222 9.99 3.54 -17.74
CA GLY A 222 11.45 3.47 -17.81
C GLY A 222 11.94 2.84 -19.12
N ARG A 223 11.22 1.85 -19.65
CA ARG A 223 11.53 1.25 -20.97
C ARG A 223 11.36 2.23 -22.12
N LEU A 224 10.39 3.13 -22.03
CA LEU A 224 10.10 4.10 -23.07
C LEU A 224 11.07 5.29 -23.06
N LEU A 225 11.44 5.77 -21.89
CA LEU A 225 12.13 7.06 -21.71
C LEU A 225 13.64 6.96 -21.53
N VAL A 226 14.15 5.83 -21.02
CA VAL A 226 15.60 5.61 -20.91
C VAL A 226 16.16 5.15 -22.25
N SER A 227 17.16 5.87 -22.78
CA SER A 227 17.72 5.60 -24.10
C SER A 227 18.39 4.22 -24.20
N TYR A 228 18.32 3.62 -25.39
CA TYR A 228 18.95 2.33 -25.66
C TYR A 228 20.46 2.34 -25.37
N LYS A 229 21.15 3.45 -25.71
CA LYS A 229 22.59 3.60 -25.44
C LYS A 229 22.91 3.61 -23.94
N GLN A 230 22.07 4.25 -23.12
CA GLN A 230 22.23 4.22 -21.65
C GLN A 230 22.05 2.81 -21.10
N LYS A 231 21.03 2.08 -21.57
CA LYS A 231 20.80 0.69 -21.15
C LYS A 231 21.99 -0.22 -21.49
N ILE A 232 22.58 -0.07 -22.67
CA ILE A 232 23.80 -0.81 -23.04
C ILE A 232 24.96 -0.42 -22.12
N GLN A 233 25.16 0.88 -21.89
CA GLN A 233 26.22 1.36 -21.00
C GLN A 233 26.08 0.78 -19.59
N GLU A 234 24.87 0.74 -19.05
CA GLU A 234 24.61 0.15 -17.75
C GLU A 234 24.81 -1.36 -17.69
N LEU A 235 24.43 -2.08 -18.74
CA LEU A 235 24.69 -3.51 -18.86
C LEU A 235 26.19 -3.81 -18.93
N ASN A 236 26.95 -2.95 -19.59
CA ASN A 236 28.40 -3.11 -19.73
C ASN A 236 29.13 -2.78 -18.43
N VAL A 237 28.67 -1.77 -17.66
CA VAL A 237 29.31 -1.26 -16.44
C VAL A 237 28.40 -1.43 -15.23
N PRO A 238 27.99 -2.63 -14.89
CA PRO A 238 27.12 -2.84 -13.74
C PRO A 238 27.90 -2.67 -12.43
N GLY A 239 27.25 -2.07 -11.44
CA GLY A 239 27.84 -1.90 -10.10
C GLY A 239 28.72 -0.67 -9.91
N PHE A 240 28.93 0.14 -10.94
CA PHE A 240 29.57 1.44 -10.80
C PHE A 240 28.56 2.49 -10.33
N ILE A 241 28.84 3.16 -9.21
CA ILE A 241 28.09 4.32 -8.72
C ILE A 241 29.09 5.39 -8.34
N ALA A 242 28.84 6.60 -8.85
CA ALA A 242 29.62 7.77 -8.53
C ALA A 242 28.73 8.84 -7.89
N GLU A 243 29.35 9.76 -7.15
CA GLU A 243 28.69 10.93 -6.60
C GLU A 243 29.09 12.19 -7.37
N SER A 244 28.13 13.10 -7.57
CA SER A 244 28.35 14.40 -8.18
C SER A 244 27.54 15.48 -7.45
N PRO A 245 28.12 16.68 -7.27
CA PRO A 245 27.37 17.77 -6.63
C PRO A 245 26.18 18.23 -7.46
N VAL A 246 26.27 18.22 -8.80
CA VAL A 246 25.23 18.80 -9.67
C VAL A 246 25.08 18.00 -10.95
N GLN A 247 23.84 17.79 -11.37
CA GLN A 247 23.48 17.34 -12.71
C GLN A 247 22.57 18.38 -13.38
N ALA A 248 22.82 18.64 -14.66
CA ALA A 248 21.89 19.31 -15.57
C ALA A 248 21.54 18.34 -16.70
N SER A 249 20.27 18.17 -17.03
CA SER A 249 19.79 17.28 -18.09
C SER A 249 18.72 17.97 -18.95
N ILE A 250 18.77 17.74 -20.25
CA ILE A 250 17.68 18.10 -21.14
C ILE A 250 16.70 16.93 -21.20
N THR A 251 17.22 15.72 -21.44
CA THR A 251 16.48 14.47 -21.47
C THR A 251 17.45 13.32 -21.10
N PRO A 252 16.98 12.13 -20.71
CA PRO A 252 17.84 10.98 -20.48
C PRO A 252 18.84 10.76 -21.62
N GLY A 253 20.14 10.66 -21.28
CA GLY A 253 21.24 10.57 -22.25
C GLY A 253 21.85 11.90 -22.69
N LEU A 254 21.13 13.00 -22.59
CA LEU A 254 21.63 14.36 -22.83
C LEU A 254 21.74 15.13 -21.50
N SER A 255 22.67 14.70 -20.67
CA SER A 255 22.95 15.30 -19.37
C SER A 255 24.43 15.67 -19.23
N SER A 256 24.78 16.42 -18.18
CA SER A 256 26.17 16.75 -17.83
C SER A 256 27.04 15.50 -17.61
N HIS A 257 26.44 14.36 -17.26
CA HIS A 257 27.10 13.07 -17.07
C HIS A 257 26.94 12.12 -18.28
N GLY A 258 26.26 12.58 -19.35
CA GLY A 258 26.06 11.82 -20.58
C GLY A 258 25.40 10.46 -20.32
N MET A 259 25.98 9.43 -20.89
CA MET A 259 25.45 8.06 -20.79
C MET A 259 25.61 7.41 -19.42
N LEU A 260 26.48 7.94 -18.56
CA LEU A 260 26.69 7.43 -17.20
C LEU A 260 25.73 8.05 -16.16
N SER A 261 24.80 8.91 -16.56
CA SER A 261 23.91 9.60 -15.63
C SER A 261 23.12 8.64 -14.73
N GLY A 262 22.68 7.48 -15.24
CA GLY A 262 22.01 6.44 -14.46
C GLY A 262 22.88 5.73 -13.41
N GLN A 263 24.15 6.08 -13.34
CA GLN A 263 25.14 5.55 -12.38
C GLN A 263 25.68 6.64 -11.45
N VAL A 264 25.09 7.84 -11.48
CA VAL A 264 25.54 8.98 -10.67
C VAL A 264 24.46 9.38 -9.67
N ILE A 265 24.86 9.51 -8.41
CA ILE A 265 24.05 10.10 -7.35
C ILE A 265 24.38 11.58 -7.28
N ASN A 266 23.38 12.44 -7.34
CA ASN A 266 23.56 13.88 -7.37
C ASN A 266 23.02 14.54 -6.09
N LYS A 267 23.65 15.64 -5.64
CA LYS A 267 23.05 16.48 -4.60
C LYS A 267 21.98 17.40 -5.18
N PHE A 268 22.24 17.96 -6.36
CA PHE A 268 21.29 18.77 -7.10
C PHE A 268 21.13 18.23 -8.53
N SER A 269 19.90 18.08 -8.97
CA SER A 269 19.57 17.63 -10.34
C SER A 269 18.51 18.56 -10.94
N ILE A 270 18.84 19.20 -12.05
CA ILE A 270 17.91 20.06 -12.79
C ILE A 270 17.69 19.47 -14.18
N ASN A 271 16.47 19.13 -14.49
CA ASN A 271 16.07 18.42 -15.69
C ASN A 271 15.05 19.24 -16.48
N ILE A 272 15.39 19.72 -17.68
CA ILE A 272 14.52 20.60 -18.47
C ILE A 272 13.26 19.88 -18.90
N PHE A 273 13.37 18.79 -19.66
CA PHE A 273 12.25 17.89 -19.93
C PHE A 273 12.24 16.74 -18.93
N GLY A 274 13.34 16.03 -18.81
CA GLY A 274 13.41 14.92 -17.88
C GLY A 274 14.84 14.49 -17.58
N GLY A 275 15.01 13.87 -16.43
CA GLY A 275 16.28 13.33 -15.96
C GLY A 275 16.22 11.83 -15.68
N TYR A 276 17.38 11.21 -15.83
CA TYR A 276 17.64 9.87 -15.40
C TYR A 276 18.94 9.83 -14.61
N THR A 277 18.90 9.32 -13.39
CA THR A 277 20.02 9.32 -12.44
C THR A 277 20.00 8.07 -11.56
N ALA A 278 21.15 7.70 -10.99
CA ALA A 278 21.18 6.64 -9.98
C ALA A 278 20.36 7.02 -8.75
N GLY A 279 20.46 8.27 -8.32
CA GLY A 279 19.71 8.79 -7.18
C GLY A 279 20.00 10.26 -6.93
N VAL A 280 19.27 10.85 -5.98
CA VAL A 280 19.46 12.23 -5.54
C VAL A 280 19.49 12.29 -4.02
N GLU A 281 20.46 13.07 -3.49
CA GLU A 281 20.56 13.42 -2.07
C GLU A 281 20.52 14.94 -1.90
N GLY A 282 19.33 15.52 -2.04
CA GLY A 282 19.11 16.96 -1.92
C GLY A 282 17.90 17.40 -2.71
N VAL A 283 18.09 18.06 -3.87
CA VAL A 283 16.98 18.62 -4.65
C VAL A 283 17.04 18.11 -6.09
N GLU A 284 15.92 17.62 -6.58
CA GLU A 284 15.72 17.28 -7.98
C GLU A 284 14.47 17.96 -8.53
N ALA A 285 14.64 18.69 -9.62
CA ALA A 285 13.57 19.36 -10.32
C ALA A 285 13.52 18.94 -11.80
N GLY A 286 12.39 18.40 -12.23
CA GLY A 286 12.12 18.01 -13.61
C GLY A 286 10.97 18.80 -14.23
N GLY A 287 11.19 19.36 -15.42
CA GLY A 287 10.10 20.05 -16.13
C GLY A 287 8.93 19.12 -16.43
N LEU A 288 9.19 17.90 -16.91
CA LEU A 288 8.18 16.90 -17.11
C LEU A 288 8.33 15.70 -16.16
N PHE A 289 9.54 15.11 -16.06
CA PHE A 289 9.70 13.90 -15.26
C PHE A 289 11.09 13.76 -14.65
N ASN A 290 11.15 12.94 -13.58
CA ASN A 290 12.38 12.46 -12.99
C ASN A 290 12.31 10.94 -12.86
N ILE A 291 13.40 10.24 -13.21
CA ILE A 291 13.56 8.81 -13.03
C ILE A 291 14.84 8.56 -12.23
N ASN A 292 14.69 7.97 -11.05
CA ASN A 292 15.81 7.57 -10.20
C ASN A 292 15.87 6.05 -10.13
N LYS A 293 17.03 5.51 -10.45
CA LYS A 293 17.30 4.07 -10.41
C LYS A 293 17.21 3.53 -8.99
N LYS A 294 17.75 4.26 -8.03
CA LYS A 294 17.79 3.89 -6.62
C LYS A 294 16.82 4.74 -5.81
N TYR A 295 17.27 5.79 -5.20
CA TYR A 295 16.51 6.55 -4.21
C TYR A 295 16.46 8.05 -4.49
N ALA A 296 15.53 8.71 -3.83
CA ALA A 296 15.50 10.16 -3.72
C ALA A 296 15.43 10.55 -2.24
N LYS A 297 16.43 11.28 -1.77
CA LYS A 297 16.48 11.87 -0.42
C LYS A 297 16.45 13.38 -0.52
N GLY A 298 15.52 14.02 0.20
CA GLY A 298 15.32 15.46 0.19
C GLY A 298 14.06 15.87 -0.58
N VAL A 299 14.18 16.70 -1.60
CA VAL A 299 13.03 17.22 -2.36
C VAL A 299 13.11 16.80 -3.82
N GLN A 300 12.06 16.15 -4.31
CA GLN A 300 11.92 15.78 -5.72
C GLN A 300 10.61 16.35 -6.28
N ALA A 301 10.71 17.13 -7.36
CA ALA A 301 9.55 17.74 -8.00
C ALA A 301 9.58 17.51 -9.51
N ALA A 302 8.41 17.22 -10.10
CA ALA A 302 8.24 17.10 -11.55
C ALA A 302 6.91 17.67 -12.03
N GLY A 303 6.89 18.19 -13.25
CA GLY A 303 5.66 18.70 -13.86
C GLY A 303 4.63 17.59 -14.15
N ILE A 304 5.08 16.40 -14.52
CA ILE A 304 4.20 15.28 -14.84
C ILE A 304 4.38 14.14 -13.84
N PHE A 305 5.57 13.51 -13.78
CA PHE A 305 5.75 12.38 -12.89
C PHE A 305 7.15 12.22 -12.31
N ASN A 306 7.22 11.56 -11.16
CA ASN A 306 8.43 11.02 -10.56
C ASN A 306 8.34 9.50 -10.51
N LEU A 307 9.44 8.81 -10.85
CA LEU A 307 9.57 7.37 -10.75
C LEU A 307 10.86 7.02 -10.02
N VAL A 308 10.76 6.35 -8.88
CA VAL A 308 11.90 5.96 -8.04
C VAL A 308 11.93 4.45 -7.87
N GLY A 309 13.05 3.82 -8.20
CA GLY A 309 13.22 2.37 -8.18
C GLY A 309 13.36 1.77 -6.79
N MET A 310 13.82 2.54 -5.81
CA MET A 310 13.92 2.13 -4.41
C MET A 310 13.13 3.11 -3.53
N SER A 311 13.73 3.69 -2.49
CA SER A 311 13.04 4.48 -1.48
C SER A 311 13.05 5.98 -1.74
N VAL A 312 12.05 6.65 -1.17
CA VAL A 312 12.01 8.11 -1.05
C VAL A 312 12.04 8.51 0.42
N VAL A 313 12.92 9.45 0.77
CA VAL A 313 12.97 10.04 2.11
C VAL A 313 12.93 11.56 1.98
N GLY A 314 11.83 12.18 2.36
CA GLY A 314 11.61 13.62 2.25
C GLY A 314 10.33 14.00 1.53
N VAL A 315 10.39 14.86 0.53
CA VAL A 315 9.23 15.38 -0.19
C VAL A 315 9.28 15.00 -1.66
N GLN A 316 8.23 14.37 -2.16
CA GLN A 316 8.06 14.04 -3.56
C GLN A 316 6.76 14.64 -4.10
N ALA A 317 6.86 15.48 -5.13
CA ALA A 317 5.71 16.16 -5.72
C ALA A 317 5.68 15.99 -7.24
N ALA A 318 4.51 15.71 -7.80
CA ALA A 318 4.30 15.65 -9.25
C ALA A 318 2.93 16.19 -9.66
N GLY A 319 2.87 16.81 -10.83
CA GLY A 319 1.60 17.31 -11.37
C GLY A 319 0.59 16.18 -11.67
N ILE A 320 1.05 14.99 -12.00
CA ILE A 320 0.17 13.84 -12.30
C ILE A 320 0.45 12.66 -11.39
N TYR A 321 1.67 12.12 -11.39
CA TYR A 321 1.94 10.79 -10.83
C TYR A 321 3.26 10.71 -10.08
N ASN A 322 3.24 10.10 -8.89
CA ASN A 322 4.44 9.63 -8.19
C ASN A 322 4.41 8.11 -8.06
N GLY A 323 5.48 7.46 -8.51
CA GLY A 323 5.68 6.01 -8.40
C GLY A 323 6.95 5.69 -7.64
N VAL A 324 6.83 4.90 -6.57
CA VAL A 324 7.94 4.42 -5.77
C VAL A 324 7.85 2.91 -5.64
N LEU A 325 8.89 2.22 -6.10
CA LEU A 325 8.89 0.76 -6.18
C LEU A 325 9.38 0.08 -4.89
N ASP A 326 9.74 0.86 -3.89
CA ASP A 326 10.04 0.42 -2.53
C ASP A 326 9.21 1.24 -1.54
N SER A 327 9.79 1.91 -0.57
CA SER A 327 9.14 2.60 0.54
C SER A 327 9.26 4.11 0.46
N VAL A 328 8.36 4.81 1.14
CA VAL A 328 8.37 6.27 1.27
C VAL A 328 8.33 6.65 2.74
N GLN A 329 9.20 7.58 3.13
CA GLN A 329 9.17 8.24 4.41
C GLN A 329 9.15 9.76 4.22
N GLY A 330 8.02 10.40 4.50
CA GLY A 330 7.87 11.85 4.36
C GLY A 330 6.56 12.26 3.70
N VAL A 331 6.62 13.15 2.71
CA VAL A 331 5.44 13.70 2.04
C VAL A 331 5.45 13.32 0.56
N GLN A 332 4.34 12.76 0.08
CA GLN A 332 4.14 12.47 -1.34
C GLN A 332 2.86 13.14 -1.84
N ALA A 333 2.98 14.02 -2.83
CA ALA A 333 1.86 14.75 -3.41
C ALA A 333 1.78 14.54 -4.92
N GLY A 334 0.69 13.95 -5.38
CA GLY A 334 0.41 13.72 -6.81
C GLY A 334 -0.89 14.39 -7.24
N GLY A 335 -0.88 15.15 -8.32
CA GLY A 335 -2.10 15.79 -8.81
C GLY A 335 -3.19 14.79 -9.20
N ILE A 336 -2.83 13.60 -9.62
CA ILE A 336 -3.77 12.51 -9.90
C ILE A 336 -3.53 11.33 -8.98
N ALA A 337 -2.29 10.78 -8.94
CA ALA A 337 -2.07 9.49 -8.30
C ALA A 337 -0.71 9.37 -7.61
N ASN A 338 -0.71 8.62 -6.52
CA ASN A 338 0.50 8.18 -5.84
C ASN A 338 0.48 6.65 -5.69
N PHE A 339 1.61 5.99 -6.03
CA PHE A 339 1.77 4.54 -5.93
C PHE A 339 3.05 4.18 -5.19
N VAL A 340 2.92 3.35 -4.15
CA VAL A 340 4.04 2.85 -3.36
C VAL A 340 3.91 1.32 -3.22
N ILE A 341 4.98 0.61 -3.56
CA ILE A 341 4.94 -0.85 -3.61
C ILE A 341 5.26 -1.51 -2.26
N LYS A 342 6.02 -0.85 -1.41
CA LYS A 342 6.21 -1.31 -0.03
C LYS A 342 5.54 -0.35 0.96
N ASP A 343 6.22 0.03 2.02
CA ASP A 343 5.64 0.75 3.12
C ASP A 343 5.64 2.27 2.91
N PHE A 344 4.68 2.93 3.50
CA PHE A 344 4.58 4.38 3.51
C PHE A 344 4.48 4.90 4.95
N ALA A 345 5.31 5.90 5.27
CA ALA A 345 5.22 6.61 6.54
C ALA A 345 5.22 8.13 6.33
N GLY A 346 4.16 8.81 6.73
CA GLY A 346 4.05 10.27 6.62
C GLY A 346 2.73 10.77 6.05
N VAL A 347 2.78 11.68 5.09
CA VAL A 347 1.57 12.28 4.46
C VAL A 347 1.54 11.98 2.97
N GLN A 348 0.46 11.34 2.51
CA GLN A 348 0.24 11.05 1.09
C GLN A 348 -1.03 11.73 0.60
N ALA A 349 -0.92 12.59 -0.40
CA ALA A 349 -2.02 13.32 -1.00
C ALA A 349 -2.12 13.08 -2.50
N GLY A 350 -3.23 12.56 -2.96
CA GLY A 350 -3.52 12.31 -4.37
C GLY A 350 -4.84 12.96 -4.81
N GLY A 351 -4.83 13.65 -5.93
CA GLY A 351 -6.06 14.28 -6.43
C GLY A 351 -7.16 13.28 -6.78
N ILE A 352 -6.80 12.06 -7.14
CA ILE A 352 -7.76 10.98 -7.42
C ILE A 352 -7.49 9.77 -6.54
N VAL A 353 -6.29 9.18 -6.60
CA VAL A 353 -6.01 7.91 -5.95
C VAL A 353 -4.68 7.90 -5.23
N ASN A 354 -4.66 7.29 -4.06
CA ASN A 354 -3.46 6.84 -3.38
C ASN A 354 -3.48 5.32 -3.26
N PHE A 355 -2.34 4.70 -3.54
CA PHE A 355 -2.14 3.27 -3.44
C PHE A 355 -0.86 2.94 -2.67
N VAL A 356 -0.99 2.09 -1.66
CA VAL A 356 0.14 1.50 -0.93
C VAL A 356 -0.06 -0.01 -0.84
N ARG A 357 0.92 -0.76 -1.30
CA ARG A 357 0.83 -2.23 -1.23
C ARG A 357 1.25 -2.78 0.13
N GLY A 358 2.24 -2.17 0.77
CA GLY A 358 2.72 -2.54 2.09
C GLY A 358 1.90 -1.91 3.22
N GLU A 359 2.55 -1.61 4.33
CA GLU A 359 1.92 -0.95 5.48
C GLU A 359 1.88 0.57 5.27
N PHE A 360 0.78 1.18 5.66
CA PHE A 360 0.61 2.63 5.68
C PHE A 360 0.60 3.16 7.11
N SER A 361 1.38 4.21 7.37
CA SER A 361 1.37 4.92 8.65
C SER A 361 1.38 6.43 8.44
N GLY A 362 0.37 7.13 8.92
CA GLY A 362 0.27 8.60 8.84
C GLY A 362 -1.08 9.13 8.37
N VAL A 363 -1.06 10.07 7.44
CA VAL A 363 -2.28 10.70 6.88
C VAL A 363 -2.33 10.48 5.36
N GLN A 364 -3.41 9.91 4.88
CA GLN A 364 -3.65 9.66 3.47
C GLN A 364 -4.93 10.39 3.02
N ALA A 365 -4.80 11.26 2.04
CA ALA A 365 -5.89 12.03 1.48
C ALA A 365 -6.02 11.77 -0.03
N GLY A 366 -7.12 11.17 -0.44
CA GLY A 366 -7.44 10.90 -1.84
C GLY A 366 -8.71 11.63 -2.29
N GLY A 367 -8.68 12.27 -3.44
CA GLY A 367 -9.90 12.91 -3.96
C GLY A 367 -11.04 11.91 -4.17
N LEU A 368 -10.74 10.70 -4.62
CA LEU A 368 -11.73 9.63 -4.77
C LEU A 368 -11.42 8.41 -3.91
N LEU A 369 -10.18 7.90 -3.94
CA LEU A 369 -9.86 6.59 -3.42
C LEU A 369 -8.53 6.56 -2.68
N ASN A 370 -8.52 5.98 -1.47
CA ASN A 370 -7.34 5.46 -0.81
C ASN A 370 -7.44 3.94 -0.79
N PHE A 371 -6.44 3.26 -1.34
CA PHE A 371 -6.43 1.82 -1.45
C PHE A 371 -5.10 1.25 -0.99
N ASP A 372 -5.11 0.59 0.17
CA ASP A 372 -3.93 -0.03 0.76
C ASP A 372 -4.17 -1.54 0.88
N LEU A 373 -3.20 -2.35 0.45
CA LEU A 373 -3.29 -3.81 0.59
C LEU A 373 -2.81 -4.29 1.97
N GLY A 374 -1.95 -3.51 2.62
CA GLY A 374 -1.43 -3.78 3.95
C GLY A 374 -2.33 -3.29 5.07
N SER A 375 -1.73 -3.14 6.25
CA SER A 375 -2.35 -2.52 7.42
C SER A 375 -2.24 -0.99 7.35
N VAL A 376 -3.23 -0.31 7.90
CA VAL A 376 -3.28 1.15 7.99
C VAL A 376 -3.23 1.59 9.44
N LYS A 377 -2.33 2.53 9.75
CA LYS A 377 -2.23 3.18 11.04
C LYS A 377 -2.27 4.69 10.86
N GLY A 378 -3.38 5.33 11.24
CA GLY A 378 -3.52 6.77 11.12
C GLY A 378 -4.86 7.20 10.54
N ILE A 379 -4.84 8.15 9.62
CA ILE A 379 -6.05 8.77 9.05
C ILE A 379 -6.09 8.53 7.55
N GLN A 380 -7.21 8.02 7.05
CA GLN A 380 -7.55 7.97 5.64
C GLN A 380 -8.80 8.82 5.38
N ALA A 381 -8.70 9.75 4.44
CA ALA A 381 -9.81 10.57 3.98
C ALA A 381 -9.95 10.48 2.46
N ALA A 382 -11.13 10.13 1.97
CA ALA A 382 -11.40 10.03 0.53
C ALA A 382 -12.79 10.54 0.17
N GLY A 383 -12.93 11.09 -1.02
CA GLY A 383 -14.25 11.52 -1.52
C GLY A 383 -15.22 10.36 -1.70
N LEU A 384 -14.75 9.20 -2.12
CA LEU A 384 -15.59 8.02 -2.31
C LEU A 384 -15.25 6.89 -1.34
N MET A 385 -14.02 6.36 -1.34
CA MET A 385 -13.73 5.11 -0.63
C MET A 385 -12.35 5.10 0.02
N ASN A 386 -12.29 4.52 1.23
CA ASN A 386 -11.05 4.07 1.87
C ASN A 386 -11.09 2.55 2.02
N ILE A 387 -10.07 1.87 1.54
CA ILE A 387 -9.96 0.41 1.60
C ILE A 387 -8.59 0.04 2.16
N SER A 388 -8.57 -0.75 3.21
CA SER A 388 -7.38 -1.43 3.72
C SER A 388 -7.55 -2.95 3.64
N GLY A 389 -6.55 -3.66 3.15
CA GLY A 389 -6.61 -5.12 3.00
C GLY A 389 -6.53 -5.88 4.33
N ASN A 390 -5.82 -5.31 5.30
CA ASN A 390 -5.59 -5.94 6.59
C ASN A 390 -6.24 -5.15 7.75
N HIS A 391 -5.45 -4.86 8.79
CA HIS A 391 -5.89 -4.13 9.97
C HIS A 391 -5.90 -2.62 9.74
N THR A 392 -6.90 -1.95 10.28
CA THR A 392 -6.93 -0.50 10.35
C THR A 392 -6.94 -0.04 11.80
N ALA A 393 -6.01 0.84 12.16
CA ALA A 393 -5.96 1.50 13.47
C ALA A 393 -5.98 3.02 13.29
N GLY A 394 -7.11 3.67 13.57
CA GLY A 394 -7.28 5.12 13.43
C GLY A 394 -8.64 5.52 12.85
N LEU A 395 -8.62 6.47 11.93
CA LEU A 395 -9.83 7.07 11.37
C LEU A 395 -9.91 6.87 9.85
N GLN A 396 -11.03 6.34 9.38
CA GLN A 396 -11.40 6.32 7.96
C GLN A 396 -12.66 7.19 7.73
N VAL A 397 -12.56 8.17 6.84
CA VAL A 397 -13.69 9.04 6.45
C VAL A 397 -13.86 9.00 4.93
N ALA A 398 -15.04 8.63 4.47
CA ALA A 398 -15.34 8.56 3.04
C ALA A 398 -16.78 9.00 2.72
N GLY A 399 -17.00 9.51 1.51
CA GLY A 399 -18.36 9.85 1.08
C GLY A 399 -19.26 8.62 0.93
N LEU A 400 -18.74 7.51 0.40
CA LEU A 400 -19.51 6.29 0.18
C LEU A 400 -19.12 5.15 1.12
N MET A 401 -17.84 4.73 1.17
CA MET A 401 -17.49 3.48 1.81
C MET A 401 -16.14 3.52 2.50
N ASN A 402 -16.09 2.91 3.69
CA ASN A 402 -14.85 2.51 4.35
C ASN A 402 -14.82 0.99 4.52
N ALA A 403 -13.69 0.37 4.21
CA ALA A 403 -13.50 -1.05 4.40
C ALA A 403 -12.14 -1.37 5.04
N ALA A 404 -12.17 -2.13 6.11
CA ALA A 404 -11.03 -2.81 6.70
C ALA A 404 -11.20 -4.32 6.47
N GLY A 405 -10.28 -4.95 5.76
CA GLY A 405 -10.37 -6.37 5.41
C GLY A 405 -10.33 -7.29 6.62
N GLN A 406 -9.66 -6.86 7.68
CA GLN A 406 -9.62 -7.57 8.95
C GLN A 406 -10.14 -6.69 10.10
N ASN A 407 -9.32 -6.41 11.12
CA ASN A 407 -9.76 -5.67 12.30
C ASN A 407 -9.77 -4.16 12.07
N MET A 408 -10.76 -3.52 12.66
CA MET A 408 -10.87 -2.08 12.75
C MET A 408 -10.76 -1.63 14.22
N ALA A 409 -9.76 -0.80 14.53
CA ALA A 409 -9.59 -0.17 15.84
C ALA A 409 -9.61 1.35 15.67
N GLY A 410 -10.68 2.01 16.08
CA GLY A 410 -10.90 3.45 15.91
C GLY A 410 -12.27 3.76 15.30
N MET A 411 -12.30 4.61 14.26
CA MET A 411 -13.58 5.09 13.73
C MET A 411 -13.66 4.97 12.20
N GLN A 412 -14.80 4.49 11.70
CA GLN A 412 -15.20 4.57 10.30
C GLN A 412 -16.43 5.46 10.17
N VAL A 413 -16.35 6.49 9.34
CA VAL A 413 -17.45 7.39 9.04
C VAL A 413 -17.67 7.44 7.54
N SER A 414 -18.85 7.05 7.07
CA SER A 414 -19.20 7.11 5.64
C SER A 414 -20.66 7.50 5.44
N GLY A 415 -20.94 8.06 4.27
CA GLY A 415 -22.31 8.34 3.89
C GLY A 415 -23.16 7.08 3.69
N THR A 416 -22.54 5.94 3.30
CA THR A 416 -23.32 4.75 2.95
C THR A 416 -22.88 3.52 3.73
N LEU A 417 -21.62 3.05 3.59
CA LEU A 417 -21.24 1.71 4.02
C LEU A 417 -19.91 1.70 4.78
N ASN A 418 -19.90 1.12 5.98
CA ASN A 418 -18.69 0.79 6.72
C ASN A 418 -18.55 -0.72 6.89
N ILE A 419 -17.37 -1.27 6.62
CA ILE A 419 -17.07 -2.70 6.71
C ILE A 419 -15.85 -2.92 7.61
N ALA A 420 -15.99 -3.83 8.57
CA ALA A 420 -14.89 -4.44 9.30
C ALA A 420 -14.96 -5.97 9.16
N GLY A 421 -14.01 -6.56 8.45
CA GLY A 421 -13.98 -8.01 8.16
C GLY A 421 -13.64 -8.88 9.37
N GLY A 422 -13.14 -8.29 10.44
CA GLY A 422 -12.80 -8.95 11.71
C GLY A 422 -13.44 -8.27 12.93
N ASP A 423 -12.62 -8.04 13.94
CA ASP A 423 -13.00 -7.30 15.17
C ASP A 423 -13.17 -5.81 14.86
N MET A 424 -14.30 -5.23 15.23
CA MET A 424 -14.53 -3.80 15.20
C MET A 424 -14.51 -3.24 16.64
N ARG A 425 -13.47 -2.45 16.95
CA ARG A 425 -13.28 -1.78 18.25
C ARG A 425 -13.28 -0.27 18.03
N GLY A 426 -14.25 0.42 18.58
CA GLY A 426 -14.46 1.85 18.38
C GLY A 426 -15.83 2.13 17.80
N ALA A 427 -15.93 2.90 16.70
CA ALA A 427 -17.23 3.30 16.15
C ALA A 427 -17.32 3.13 14.62
N GLN A 428 -18.49 2.74 14.14
CA GLN A 428 -18.91 2.84 12.74
C GLN A 428 -20.15 3.73 12.65
N ILE A 429 -20.09 4.75 11.81
CA ILE A 429 -21.18 5.70 11.58
C ILE A 429 -21.44 5.76 10.07
N GLY A 430 -22.64 5.34 9.65
CA GLY A 430 -23.05 5.29 8.24
C GLY A 430 -24.44 4.72 8.08
N VAL A 431 -24.99 4.74 6.88
CA VAL A 431 -26.33 4.17 6.63
C VAL A 431 -26.33 2.67 6.92
N VAL A 432 -25.31 1.96 6.45
CA VAL A 432 -25.10 0.52 6.67
C VAL A 432 -23.75 0.31 7.34
N ASN A 433 -23.73 -0.44 8.43
CA ASN A 433 -22.51 -0.82 9.12
C ASN A 433 -22.42 -2.35 9.20
N PHE A 434 -21.26 -2.89 8.83
CA PHE A 434 -20.99 -4.31 8.94
C PHE A 434 -19.71 -4.56 9.76
N ALA A 435 -19.80 -5.50 10.71
CA ALA A 435 -18.64 -6.00 11.43
C ALA A 435 -18.77 -7.52 11.65
N ARG A 436 -17.68 -8.27 11.52
CA ARG A 436 -17.72 -9.69 11.87
C ARG A 436 -17.90 -9.87 13.37
N HIS A 437 -17.09 -9.17 14.17
CA HIS A 437 -17.20 -9.18 15.63
C HIS A 437 -17.29 -7.74 16.13
N GLN A 438 -18.48 -7.28 16.38
CA GLN A 438 -18.70 -5.93 16.92
C GLN A 438 -18.38 -5.91 18.41
N LYS A 439 -17.33 -5.16 18.77
CA LYS A 439 -16.93 -4.91 20.17
C LYS A 439 -17.11 -3.45 20.60
N GLY A 440 -17.43 -2.57 19.65
CA GLY A 440 -17.62 -1.14 19.83
C GLY A 440 -19.06 -0.71 19.52
N PHE A 441 -19.18 0.47 18.93
CA PHE A 441 -20.45 1.14 18.67
C PHE A 441 -20.75 1.20 17.16
N GLN A 442 -22.00 0.93 16.78
CA GLN A 442 -22.51 1.15 15.42
C GLN A 442 -23.70 2.09 15.44
N PHE A 443 -23.70 3.08 14.56
CA PHE A 443 -24.80 4.01 14.35
C PHE A 443 -25.16 4.07 12.87
N GLY A 444 -26.40 3.67 12.52
CA GLY A 444 -26.87 3.66 11.13
C GLY A 444 -28.29 3.16 11.00
N LEU A 445 -28.86 3.19 9.80
CA LEU A 445 -30.17 2.61 9.57
C LEU A 445 -30.12 1.09 9.71
N LEU A 446 -29.10 0.46 9.17
CA LEU A 446 -28.87 -0.99 9.22
C LEU A 446 -27.50 -1.30 9.82
N ASN A 447 -27.47 -1.97 10.94
CA ASN A 447 -26.26 -2.47 11.57
C ASN A 447 -26.25 -4.00 11.55
N VAL A 448 -25.18 -4.60 11.06
CA VAL A 448 -25.05 -6.05 10.90
C VAL A 448 -23.77 -6.53 11.57
N ALA A 449 -23.88 -7.59 12.36
CA ALA A 449 -22.73 -8.26 12.96
C ALA A 449 -22.95 -9.78 13.02
N ASP A 450 -21.86 -10.57 12.93
CA ASP A 450 -21.96 -12.00 13.23
C ASP A 450 -22.09 -12.24 14.74
N THR A 451 -21.27 -11.51 15.53
CA THR A 451 -21.39 -11.47 16.99
C THR A 451 -21.24 -10.03 17.49
N SER A 452 -21.91 -9.70 18.57
CA SER A 452 -21.78 -8.39 19.21
C SER A 452 -21.64 -8.50 20.72
N SER A 453 -20.70 -7.76 21.27
CA SER A 453 -20.60 -7.41 22.69
C SER A 453 -20.74 -5.90 22.93
N GLY A 454 -20.85 -5.12 21.85
CA GLY A 454 -21.04 -3.68 21.84
C GLY A 454 -22.51 -3.26 21.72
N ALA A 455 -22.72 -2.00 21.34
CA ALA A 455 -24.04 -1.42 21.14
C ALA A 455 -24.26 -0.99 19.69
N SER A 456 -25.44 -1.28 19.15
CA SER A 456 -25.86 -0.83 17.82
C SER A 456 -27.14 0.00 17.95
N VAL A 457 -27.10 1.22 17.43
CA VAL A 457 -28.21 2.14 17.38
C VAL A 457 -28.61 2.32 15.92
N GLY A 458 -29.82 1.90 15.60
CA GLY A 458 -30.33 1.95 14.24
C GLY A 458 -31.76 1.46 14.14
N LEU A 459 -32.34 1.60 12.96
CA LEU A 459 -33.68 1.10 12.70
C LEU A 459 -33.70 -0.44 12.79
N ILE A 460 -32.70 -1.10 12.20
CA ILE A 460 -32.57 -2.55 12.20
C ILE A 460 -31.13 -2.90 12.62
N ASN A 461 -31.00 -3.74 13.66
CA ASN A 461 -29.72 -4.23 14.15
C ASN A 461 -29.70 -5.76 14.11
N ILE A 462 -29.00 -6.34 13.14
CA ILE A 462 -28.91 -7.79 12.93
C ILE A 462 -27.64 -8.32 13.56
N VAL A 463 -27.78 -9.15 14.60
CA VAL A 463 -26.66 -9.87 15.21
C VAL A 463 -26.94 -11.37 15.08
N ARG A 464 -26.17 -12.06 14.25
CA ARG A 464 -26.48 -13.42 13.77
C ARG A 464 -26.39 -14.52 14.84
N LYS A 465 -25.38 -14.46 15.74
CA LYS A 465 -25.13 -15.57 16.68
C LYS A 465 -25.64 -15.32 18.09
N ASN A 466 -25.44 -14.13 18.63
CA ASN A 466 -25.84 -13.77 19.99
C ASN A 466 -26.83 -12.59 20.02
N GLY A 467 -27.56 -12.41 18.94
CA GLY A 467 -28.55 -11.34 18.80
C GLY A 467 -29.87 -11.65 19.50
N LEU A 468 -30.59 -10.58 19.76
CA LEU A 468 -31.99 -10.58 20.17
C LEU A 468 -32.80 -10.02 19.00
N HIS A 469 -33.60 -10.88 18.39
CA HIS A 469 -34.51 -10.51 17.31
C HIS A 469 -35.88 -11.04 17.65
N SER A 470 -36.84 -10.16 17.88
CA SER A 470 -38.20 -10.59 18.19
C SER A 470 -39.25 -9.71 17.56
N VAL A 471 -40.33 -10.32 17.17
CA VAL A 471 -41.57 -9.65 16.77
C VAL A 471 -42.60 -9.97 17.83
N SER A 472 -43.22 -8.93 18.38
CA SER A 472 -44.16 -9.06 19.47
C SER A 472 -45.51 -8.39 19.14
N VAL A 473 -46.57 -9.04 19.51
CA VAL A 473 -47.89 -8.44 19.55
C VAL A 473 -48.29 -8.24 21.02
N SER A 474 -48.72 -7.04 21.36
CA SER A 474 -49.03 -6.70 22.74
C SER A 474 -50.28 -5.83 22.85
N SER A 475 -50.83 -5.79 24.05
CA SER A 475 -51.87 -4.87 24.46
C SER A 475 -51.35 -3.98 25.58
N ASN A 476 -51.87 -2.76 25.65
CA ASN A 476 -51.62 -1.83 26.72
C ASN A 476 -52.89 -0.99 26.99
N GLU A 477 -52.82 -0.10 27.96
CA GLU A 477 -53.94 0.77 28.35
C GLU A 477 -54.37 1.72 27.23
N MET A 478 -53.50 2.00 26.25
CA MET A 478 -53.82 2.94 25.15
C MET A 478 -54.44 2.23 23.96
N PHE A 479 -53.88 1.07 23.57
CA PHE A 479 -54.23 0.33 22.37
C PHE A 479 -54.27 -1.19 22.64
N THR A 480 -55.32 -1.86 22.16
CA THR A 480 -55.47 -3.30 22.26
C THR A 480 -54.42 -4.05 21.42
N TRP A 481 -54.01 -3.46 20.29
CA TRP A 481 -53.05 -4.08 19.40
C TRP A 481 -51.86 -3.17 19.17
N ASN A 482 -50.69 -3.63 19.56
CA ASN A 482 -49.39 -3.01 19.31
C ASN A 482 -48.47 -4.03 18.70
N LEU A 483 -47.69 -3.60 17.69
CA LEU A 483 -46.62 -4.38 17.06
C LEU A 483 -45.28 -3.80 17.55
N LEU A 484 -44.45 -4.68 18.08
CA LEU A 484 -43.09 -4.31 18.47
C LEU A 484 -42.08 -5.20 17.73
N ILE A 485 -41.09 -4.58 17.13
CA ILE A 485 -39.95 -5.26 16.52
C ILE A 485 -38.72 -4.87 17.35
N LYS A 486 -38.04 -5.87 17.94
CA LYS A 486 -36.84 -5.66 18.73
C LYS A 486 -35.66 -6.28 18.01
N THR A 487 -34.59 -5.50 17.81
CA THR A 487 -33.37 -5.93 17.10
C THR A 487 -32.12 -5.47 17.83
N GLY A 488 -31.10 -6.32 17.93
CA GLY A 488 -29.85 -6.00 18.62
C GLY A 488 -29.30 -7.15 19.44
N THR A 489 -28.83 -6.87 20.65
CA THR A 489 -28.37 -7.88 21.61
C THR A 489 -29.14 -7.77 22.93
N PRO A 490 -29.16 -8.81 23.78
CA PRO A 490 -29.76 -8.69 25.11
C PRO A 490 -29.20 -7.53 25.96
N LYS A 491 -27.95 -7.16 25.74
CA LYS A 491 -27.31 -6.04 26.46
C LYS A 491 -27.80 -4.67 25.99
N PHE A 492 -28.13 -4.55 24.70
CA PHE A 492 -28.68 -3.33 24.11
C PHE A 492 -29.42 -3.69 22.81
N TYR A 493 -30.70 -3.38 22.74
CA TYR A 493 -31.52 -3.57 21.55
C TYR A 493 -32.37 -2.34 21.27
N THR A 494 -32.71 -2.13 20.00
CA THR A 494 -33.65 -1.13 19.55
C THR A 494 -35.03 -1.71 19.41
N ILE A 495 -36.05 -0.85 19.57
CA ILE A 495 -37.45 -1.21 19.52
C ILE A 495 -38.12 -0.28 18.50
N ILE A 496 -38.77 -0.88 17.51
CA ILE A 496 -39.75 -0.19 16.67
C ILE A 496 -41.10 -0.55 17.21
N HIS A 497 -41.89 0.45 17.54
CA HIS A 497 -43.21 0.28 18.10
C HIS A 497 -44.25 0.93 17.18
N GLY A 498 -45.28 0.18 16.81
CA GLY A 498 -46.37 0.63 15.97
C GLY A 498 -47.74 0.22 16.56
N ALA A 499 -48.72 1.11 16.46
CA ALA A 499 -50.11 0.84 16.70
C ALA A 499 -50.98 1.61 15.69
N ARG A 500 -52.32 1.52 15.77
CA ARG A 500 -53.23 2.11 14.77
C ARG A 500 -52.92 3.54 14.37
N ASN A 501 -52.65 4.41 15.34
CA ASN A 501 -52.38 5.84 15.13
C ASN A 501 -51.13 6.31 15.90
N MET A 502 -50.25 5.37 16.23
CA MET A 502 -49.07 5.64 17.05
C MET A 502 -47.88 4.88 16.48
N GLY A 503 -46.78 5.54 16.37
CA GLY A 503 -45.52 4.95 15.97
C GLY A 503 -44.35 5.57 16.70
N GLY A 504 -43.29 4.81 16.86
CA GLY A 504 -42.08 5.32 17.48
C GLY A 504 -40.96 4.34 17.61
N TRP A 505 -39.96 4.79 18.30
CA TRP A 505 -38.70 4.10 18.41
C TRP A 505 -38.17 4.20 19.86
N GLY A 506 -37.41 3.17 20.23
CA GLY A 506 -36.84 3.11 21.57
C GLY A 506 -35.69 2.13 21.67
N PHE A 507 -35.22 1.96 22.88
CA PHE A 507 -34.18 1.02 23.22
C PHE A 507 -34.46 0.34 24.57
N GLY A 508 -33.81 -0.82 24.73
CA GLY A 508 -33.96 -1.60 25.94
C GLY A 508 -32.74 -2.46 26.22
N LYS A 509 -32.77 -3.03 27.41
CA LYS A 509 -31.79 -4.01 27.87
C LYS A 509 -32.51 -5.17 28.51
N GLN A 510 -31.98 -6.37 28.38
CA GLN A 510 -32.55 -7.56 28.98
C GLN A 510 -31.58 -8.12 30.02
N TYR A 511 -32.08 -8.30 31.24
CA TYR A 511 -31.36 -8.93 32.34
C TYR A 511 -31.93 -10.34 32.55
N GLN A 512 -31.07 -11.31 32.57
CA GLN A 512 -31.43 -12.69 32.83
C GLN A 512 -31.57 -12.90 34.35
N LEU A 513 -32.77 -13.24 34.82
CA LEU A 513 -33.06 -13.58 36.21
C LEU A 513 -32.95 -15.10 36.44
N SER A 514 -33.38 -15.90 35.44
CA SER A 514 -33.22 -17.34 35.44
C SER A 514 -33.14 -17.83 34.00
N ASN A 515 -33.02 -19.15 33.80
CA ASN A 515 -32.97 -19.75 32.43
C ASN A 515 -34.19 -19.44 31.56
N ARG A 516 -35.33 -19.11 32.17
CA ARG A 516 -36.59 -18.81 31.46
C ARG A 516 -37.12 -17.42 31.75
N LEU A 517 -36.63 -16.72 32.76
CA LEU A 517 -37.16 -15.46 33.21
C LEU A 517 -36.19 -14.31 32.98
N PHE A 518 -36.66 -13.25 32.36
CA PHE A 518 -35.86 -12.05 32.00
C PHE A 518 -36.59 -10.79 32.40
N LEU A 519 -35.87 -9.81 32.95
CA LEU A 519 -36.35 -8.47 33.22
C LEU A 519 -35.85 -7.53 32.11
N SER A 520 -36.76 -6.78 31.51
CA SER A 520 -36.48 -5.92 30.36
C SER A 520 -36.94 -4.48 30.62
N PRO A 521 -36.08 -3.60 31.18
CA PRO A 521 -36.34 -2.16 31.15
C PRO A 521 -36.21 -1.66 29.69
N GLU A 522 -37.22 -0.89 29.25
CA GLU A 522 -37.37 -0.37 27.92
C GLU A 522 -37.81 1.08 27.94
N LEU A 523 -37.14 1.98 27.20
CA LEU A 523 -37.52 3.37 27.03
C LEU A 523 -37.91 3.60 25.56
N VAL A 524 -39.14 4.06 25.32
CA VAL A 524 -39.69 4.24 23.97
C VAL A 524 -40.27 5.64 23.84
N GLY A 525 -39.85 6.34 22.78
CA GLY A 525 -40.45 7.60 22.34
C GLY A 525 -41.49 7.31 21.25
N LEU A 526 -42.69 7.79 21.40
CA LEU A 526 -43.81 7.52 20.52
C LEU A 526 -44.43 8.85 20.06
N TYR A 527 -44.84 8.89 18.81
CA TYR A 527 -45.69 9.95 18.29
C TYR A 527 -47.10 9.41 18.13
N LEU A 528 -48.10 10.18 18.62
CA LEU A 528 -49.49 9.82 18.58
C LEU A 528 -50.25 10.76 17.63
N TYR A 529 -50.75 10.20 16.53
CA TYR A 529 -51.60 10.96 15.60
C TYR A 529 -53.03 10.98 16.07
N GLN A 530 -53.58 12.18 16.31
CA GLN A 530 -54.94 12.39 16.79
C GLN A 530 -55.78 13.27 15.81
N GLY A 531 -55.58 13.08 14.49
CA GLY A 531 -56.37 13.69 13.43
C GLY A 531 -55.74 14.89 12.72
N SER A 532 -54.73 15.53 13.28
CA SER A 532 -53.94 16.58 12.62
C SER A 532 -52.45 16.44 12.92
N TRP A 533 -51.61 16.77 11.95
CA TRP A 533 -50.18 16.90 12.11
C TRP A 533 -49.72 18.27 12.64
N ASP A 534 -50.65 19.23 12.79
CA ASP A 534 -50.37 20.55 13.30
C ASP A 534 -50.06 20.54 14.78
N TYR A 535 -50.45 19.47 15.48
CA TYR A 535 -50.25 19.29 16.91
C TYR A 535 -49.14 18.30 17.20
N THR A 536 -48.37 18.58 18.24
CA THR A 536 -47.32 17.70 18.73
C THR A 536 -47.84 16.82 19.85
N ASN A 537 -48.01 15.54 19.60
CA ASN A 537 -48.46 14.57 20.62
C ASN A 537 -47.35 13.51 20.76
N THR A 538 -46.43 13.69 21.72
CA THR A 538 -45.34 12.78 21.96
C THR A 538 -45.45 12.11 23.32
N ILE A 539 -45.24 10.80 23.34
CA ILE A 539 -45.26 9.98 24.54
C ILE A 539 -43.87 9.41 24.79
N THR A 540 -43.31 9.67 25.95
CA THR A 540 -42.15 8.95 26.47
C THR A 540 -42.66 7.87 27.42
N ARG A 541 -42.37 6.60 27.10
CA ARG A 541 -42.84 5.44 27.84
C ARG A 541 -41.65 4.62 28.35
N PHE A 542 -41.60 4.43 29.65
CA PHE A 542 -40.67 3.53 30.32
C PHE A 542 -41.41 2.27 30.74
N ASN A 543 -41.07 1.13 30.20
CA ASN A 543 -41.62 -0.18 30.55
C ASN A 543 -40.63 -0.99 31.39
N MET A 544 -41.16 -1.72 32.37
CA MET A 544 -40.41 -2.71 33.15
C MET A 544 -41.04 -4.08 32.93
N ASN A 545 -40.72 -4.71 31.78
CA ASN A 545 -41.35 -5.94 31.38
C ASN A 545 -40.63 -7.16 31.96
N LEU A 546 -41.41 -8.07 32.56
CA LEU A 546 -40.97 -9.39 32.95
C LEU A 546 -41.32 -10.35 31.80
N THR A 547 -40.31 -10.98 31.19
CA THR A 547 -40.49 -11.86 30.04
C THR A 547 -40.19 -13.30 30.45
N CYS A 548 -41.14 -14.20 30.20
CA CYS A 548 -40.99 -15.64 30.44
C CYS A 548 -40.90 -16.42 29.10
N LYS A 549 -39.82 -17.16 28.88
CA LYS A 549 -39.65 -18.06 27.73
C LYS A 549 -40.50 -19.33 27.95
N VAL A 550 -41.57 -19.46 27.18
CA VAL A 550 -42.45 -20.64 27.19
C VAL A 550 -41.88 -21.74 26.28
N HIS A 551 -41.35 -21.35 25.13
CA HIS A 551 -40.74 -22.23 24.14
C HIS A 551 -39.48 -21.56 23.54
N LYS A 552 -38.66 -22.30 22.81
CA LYS A 552 -37.46 -21.73 22.13
C LYS A 552 -37.80 -20.53 21.27
N LEU A 553 -38.92 -20.53 20.58
CA LEU A 553 -39.38 -19.47 19.69
C LEU A 553 -40.41 -18.53 20.31
N LEU A 554 -41.00 -18.87 21.47
CA LEU A 554 -42.16 -18.18 22.03
C LEU A 554 -41.89 -17.71 23.45
N SER A 555 -42.16 -16.43 23.71
CA SER A 555 -42.11 -15.84 25.04
C SER A 555 -43.36 -15.02 25.31
N VAL A 556 -43.76 -14.94 26.56
CA VAL A 556 -44.82 -14.04 27.02
C VAL A 556 -44.20 -12.98 27.93
N PHE A 557 -44.72 -11.77 27.90
CA PHE A 557 -44.25 -10.73 28.76
C PHE A 557 -45.39 -9.89 29.31
N ALA A 558 -45.18 -9.36 30.50
CA ALA A 558 -46.05 -8.39 31.10
C ALA A 558 -45.25 -7.46 32.05
N GLY A 559 -45.71 -6.26 32.25
CA GLY A 559 -45.08 -5.34 33.18
C GLY A 559 -45.75 -3.99 33.29
N PRO A 560 -45.45 -3.23 34.36
CA PRO A 560 -45.90 -1.87 34.52
C PRO A 560 -45.15 -0.91 33.59
N SER A 561 -45.76 0.23 33.30
CA SER A 561 -45.14 1.32 32.57
C SER A 561 -45.38 2.66 33.25
N VAL A 562 -44.42 3.56 33.10
CA VAL A 562 -44.56 4.97 33.43
C VAL A 562 -44.56 5.75 32.13
N ASN A 563 -45.57 6.61 31.96
CA ASN A 563 -45.80 7.30 30.72
C ASN A 563 -45.84 8.80 30.96
N VAL A 564 -45.25 9.58 30.07
CA VAL A 564 -45.30 11.04 30.03
C VAL A 564 -45.76 11.44 28.64
N LEU A 565 -46.89 12.12 28.54
CA LEU A 565 -47.38 12.69 27.28
C LEU A 565 -47.14 14.20 27.29
N TYR A 566 -46.52 14.70 26.26
CA TYR A 566 -46.58 16.10 25.87
C TYR A 566 -47.61 16.22 24.75
N SER A 567 -48.63 17.09 24.96
CA SER A 567 -49.66 17.36 23.97
C SER A 567 -50.01 18.84 23.98
N ASP A 568 -49.91 19.50 22.84
CA ASP A 568 -50.40 20.85 22.61
C ASP A 568 -51.76 20.86 21.89
N GLN A 569 -52.37 19.68 21.68
CA GLN A 569 -53.68 19.54 21.07
C GLN A 569 -54.80 19.78 22.11
N ASP A 570 -55.47 20.90 21.96
CA ASP A 570 -56.58 21.33 22.82
C ASP A 570 -57.98 21.04 22.21
N LYS A 571 -58.02 20.78 20.87
CA LYS A 571 -59.27 20.57 20.13
C LYS A 571 -59.34 19.17 19.54
N LYS A 572 -60.54 18.61 19.58
CA LYS A 572 -60.83 17.37 18.88
C LYS A 572 -60.88 17.61 17.37
N VAL A 573 -60.44 16.61 16.62
CA VAL A 573 -60.63 16.53 15.17
C VAL A 573 -61.69 15.48 14.91
N ASP A 574 -62.58 15.73 13.97
CA ASP A 574 -63.68 14.81 13.64
C ASP A 574 -63.14 13.42 13.31
N GLY A 575 -63.77 12.41 13.90
CA GLY A 575 -63.36 10.99 13.78
C GLY A 575 -62.25 10.57 14.74
N TYR A 576 -61.65 11.48 15.53
CA TYR A 576 -60.61 11.16 16.51
C TYR A 576 -61.01 11.58 17.93
N SER A 577 -60.59 10.76 18.91
CA SER A 577 -60.77 11.07 20.34
C SER A 577 -59.43 11.46 20.96
N LEU A 578 -59.41 12.46 21.81
CA LEU A 578 -58.20 12.81 22.56
C LEU A 578 -57.87 11.70 23.56
N ILE A 579 -56.58 11.32 23.60
CA ILE A 579 -56.12 10.27 24.52
C ILE A 579 -56.33 10.66 25.98
N THR A 580 -56.27 11.96 26.29
CA THR A 580 -56.53 12.54 27.64
C THR A 580 -57.93 12.30 28.14
N GLU A 581 -58.89 12.02 27.25
CA GLU A 581 -60.27 11.66 27.63
C GLU A 581 -60.45 10.15 27.80
N ARG A 582 -59.58 9.35 27.20
CA ARG A 582 -59.67 7.88 27.22
C ARG A 582 -58.93 7.25 28.40
N ILE A 583 -57.90 7.93 28.91
CA ILE A 583 -57.04 7.39 29.97
C ILE A 583 -57.01 8.38 31.11
N LYS A 584 -57.14 7.89 32.34
CA LYS A 584 -57.02 8.70 33.56
C LYS A 584 -55.55 9.11 33.72
N MET A 585 -55.28 10.42 33.52
CA MET A 585 -53.93 10.99 33.58
C MET A 585 -53.90 12.10 34.62
N SER A 586 -52.75 12.25 35.27
CA SER A 586 -52.46 13.40 36.11
C SER A 586 -51.79 14.49 35.28
N ARG A 587 -52.28 15.73 35.36
CA ARG A 587 -51.69 16.89 34.69
C ARG A 587 -50.57 17.48 35.54
N SER A 588 -49.49 17.92 34.89
CA SER A 588 -48.39 18.56 35.62
C SER A 588 -48.81 19.95 36.13
N SER A 589 -48.48 20.23 37.35
CA SER A 589 -48.72 21.57 37.93
C SER A 589 -47.84 22.68 37.36
N LYS A 590 -46.73 22.34 36.73
CA LYS A 590 -45.77 23.28 36.15
C LYS A 590 -45.93 23.51 34.64
N ASN A 591 -46.60 22.60 33.93
CA ASN A 591 -46.81 22.70 32.50
C ASN A 591 -48.13 22.05 32.10
N ASP A 592 -49.08 22.87 31.67
CA ASP A 592 -50.42 22.45 31.29
C ASP A 592 -50.48 21.46 30.10
N LYS A 593 -49.38 21.29 29.35
CA LYS A 593 -49.28 20.39 28.22
C LYS A 593 -48.67 19.04 28.57
N LEU A 594 -48.25 18.84 29.82
CA LEU A 594 -47.63 17.59 30.27
C LEU A 594 -48.61 16.78 31.12
N TYR A 595 -48.78 15.52 30.72
CA TYR A 595 -49.61 14.54 31.41
C TYR A 595 -48.78 13.33 31.77
N HIS A 596 -49.02 12.68 32.91
CA HIS A 596 -48.34 11.47 33.33
C HIS A 596 -49.33 10.46 33.92
N TRP A 597 -49.04 9.18 33.72
CA TRP A 597 -49.80 8.06 34.26
C TRP A 597 -48.97 6.80 34.40
N ILE A 598 -49.46 5.91 35.24
CA ILE A 598 -48.95 4.53 35.32
C ILE A 598 -49.84 3.65 34.44
N GLY A 599 -49.22 2.93 33.56
CA GLY A 599 -49.88 1.99 32.66
C GLY A 599 -49.32 0.58 32.82
N TRP A 600 -49.66 -0.27 31.85
CA TRP A 600 -49.21 -1.63 31.80
C TRP A 600 -48.95 -2.05 30.34
N SER A 601 -48.22 -3.15 30.15
CA SER A 601 -48.10 -3.83 28.86
C SER A 601 -48.14 -5.35 29.09
N ALA A 602 -48.75 -6.06 28.19
CA ALA A 602 -48.69 -7.54 28.14
C ALA A 602 -48.73 -8.01 26.70
N GLY A 603 -47.99 -9.07 26.38
CA GLY A 603 -47.93 -9.53 25.02
C GLY A 603 -47.20 -10.84 24.83
N ILE A 604 -47.19 -11.25 23.59
CA ILE A 604 -46.54 -12.47 23.11
C ILE A 604 -45.42 -12.04 22.14
N SER A 605 -44.29 -12.68 22.26
CA SER A 605 -43.09 -12.41 21.47
C SER A 605 -42.60 -13.65 20.76
N VAL A 606 -42.38 -13.58 19.46
CA VAL A 606 -41.77 -14.63 18.66
C VAL A 606 -40.34 -14.25 18.31
N THR A 607 -39.40 -15.17 18.53
CA THR A 607 -37.98 -15.00 18.24
C THR A 607 -37.59 -15.93 17.10
N PRO A 608 -37.64 -15.46 15.82
CA PRO A 608 -37.53 -16.34 14.64
C PRO A 608 -36.13 -16.91 14.39
N PHE A 609 -35.07 -16.38 15.03
CA PHE A 609 -33.68 -16.73 14.75
C PHE A 609 -32.94 -17.25 16.00
N THR A 610 -33.51 -18.16 16.76
CA THR A 610 -32.78 -18.91 17.79
C THR A 610 -32.12 -20.12 17.17
N LYS A 611 -30.77 -20.17 17.12
CA LYS A 611 -30.03 -21.43 16.97
C LYS A 611 -29.95 -22.15 18.31
#